data_6eff7a7b25b8e7aeeb29e286dc282ebc
#
_entry.id   6eff7a7b25b8e7aeeb29e286dc282ebc
#
_cell.length_a   1.000
_cell.length_b   1.000
_cell.length_c   1.000
_cell.angle_alpha   90.00
_cell.angle_beta   90.00
_cell.angle_gamma   90.00
#
_symmetry.space_group_name_H-M   'P 1'
#
loop_
_entity.id
_entity.type
_entity.pdbx_description
1 polymer ?
#
loop_
_entity_poly.entity_id
_entity_poly.type
_entity_poly.pdbx_seq_one_letter_code
_entity_poly.pdbx_strand_id
1 'polypeptide(L)'
;MFLGKDVRLSRLINQKSGRMLAITVDHPITRGMMPGLVDIRSVMRKVAAGKPDGITMHKGIAEKVFAPYAGQASIVLKASAYSVQYHPTYDTPVADVEEAVRFGADAISVGCIVGGPDQAQ
;
A
#
# COMPACT_ATOMS: atom_id res chain seq x y z
N MET A 1 16.25 -13.70 -14.83
CA MET A 1 14.84 -13.31 -15.08
C MET A 1 13.96 -13.93 -14.00
N PHE A 2 13.10 -13.15 -13.39
CA PHE A 2 12.20 -13.63 -12.34
C PHE A 2 10.75 -13.43 -12.82
N LEU A 3 10.19 -14.43 -13.46
CA LEU A 3 8.85 -14.39 -14.06
C LEU A 3 7.80 -13.75 -13.14
N GLY A 4 7.78 -14.10 -11.85
CA GLY A 4 6.84 -13.51 -10.90
C GLY A 4 6.97 -11.99 -10.72
N LYS A 5 8.20 -11.47 -10.79
CA LYS A 5 8.46 -10.03 -10.78
C LYS A 5 7.91 -9.37 -12.05
N ASP A 6 8.17 -9.95 -13.21
CA ASP A 6 7.75 -9.39 -14.49
C ASP A 6 6.21 -9.36 -14.60
N VAL A 7 5.55 -10.44 -14.16
CA VAL A 7 4.08 -10.51 -14.09
C VAL A 7 3.50 -9.44 -13.16
N ARG A 8 4.09 -9.23 -11.97
CA ARG A 8 3.60 -8.21 -11.04
C ARG A 8 3.85 -6.80 -11.55
N LEU A 9 5.03 -6.54 -12.11
CA LEU A 9 5.33 -5.23 -12.70
C LEU A 9 4.41 -4.91 -13.88
N SER A 10 4.02 -5.89 -14.70
CA SER A 10 3.09 -5.67 -15.81
C SER A 10 1.70 -5.22 -15.36
N ARG A 11 1.32 -5.52 -14.12
CA ARG A 11 0.05 -5.05 -13.52
C ARG A 11 0.16 -3.67 -12.88
N LEU A 12 1.34 -3.36 -12.33
CA LEU A 12 1.62 -2.09 -11.64
C LEU A 12 1.94 -0.96 -12.61
N ILE A 13 2.62 -1.28 -13.71
CA ILE A 13 3.04 -0.28 -14.70
C ILE A 13 2.08 -0.30 -15.87
N ASN A 14 1.46 0.85 -16.13
CA ASN A 14 0.57 1.01 -17.28
C ASN A 14 1.35 0.79 -18.58
N GLN A 15 0.99 -0.24 -19.34
CA GLN A 15 1.74 -0.68 -20.52
C GLN A 15 1.74 0.34 -21.66
N LYS A 16 0.77 1.23 -21.71
CA LYS A 16 0.70 2.26 -22.76
C LYS A 16 1.57 3.47 -22.44
N SER A 17 1.58 3.88 -21.18
CA SER A 17 2.29 5.11 -20.74
C SER A 17 3.67 4.84 -20.17
N GLY A 18 3.97 3.60 -19.75
CA GLY A 18 5.17 3.24 -18.99
C GLY A 18 5.21 3.85 -17.58
N ARG A 19 4.08 4.34 -17.07
CA ARG A 19 3.97 5.03 -15.79
C ARG A 19 3.03 4.27 -14.85
N MET A 20 3.04 4.65 -13.57
CA MET A 20 2.14 4.12 -12.54
C MET A 20 1.43 5.28 -11.86
N LEU A 21 0.11 5.20 -11.75
CA LEU A 21 -0.69 6.00 -10.84
C LEU A 21 -0.99 5.17 -9.59
N ALA A 22 -0.37 5.52 -8.48
CA ALA A 22 -0.64 4.90 -7.19
C ALA A 22 -1.38 5.86 -6.26
N ILE A 23 -2.41 5.36 -5.59
CA ILE A 23 -3.16 6.09 -4.56
C ILE A 23 -2.93 5.41 -3.22
N THR A 24 -2.71 6.18 -2.16
CA THR A 24 -2.48 5.65 -0.82
C THR A 24 -3.66 5.89 0.11
N VAL A 25 -4.04 4.88 0.89
CA VAL A 25 -5.08 4.93 1.93
C VAL A 25 -4.59 4.37 3.27
N ASP A 26 -3.28 4.35 3.47
CA ASP A 26 -2.58 3.81 4.64
C ASP A 26 -2.39 4.81 5.79
N HIS A 27 -2.79 6.06 5.62
CA HIS A 27 -2.56 7.14 6.57
C HIS A 27 -3.07 6.91 8.00
N PRO A 28 -4.22 6.26 8.24
CA PRO A 28 -4.81 6.19 9.57
C PRO A 28 -3.92 5.56 10.64
N ILE A 29 -3.11 4.58 10.30
CA ILE A 29 -2.22 3.92 11.27
C ILE A 29 -1.13 4.87 11.79
N THR A 30 -0.70 5.81 10.96
CA THR A 30 0.37 6.76 11.27
C THR A 30 -0.18 8.06 11.88
N ARG A 31 -1.29 8.57 11.35
CA ARG A 31 -1.81 9.91 11.66
C ARG A 31 -3.13 9.90 12.43
N GLY A 32 -3.66 8.72 12.76
CA GLY A 32 -4.99 8.58 13.36
C GLY A 32 -6.11 8.74 12.34
N MET A 33 -7.34 8.77 12.83
CA MET A 33 -8.52 8.86 11.98
C MET A 33 -8.61 10.24 11.30
N MET A 34 -8.50 10.22 9.99
CA MET A 34 -8.62 11.43 9.16
C MET A 34 -10.06 11.53 8.62
N PRO A 35 -10.69 12.71 8.66
CA PRO A 35 -12.09 12.88 8.23
C PRO A 35 -12.37 12.32 6.83
N GLY A 36 -11.41 12.44 5.91
CA GLY A 36 -11.53 11.90 4.54
C GLY A 36 -11.41 10.39 4.42
N LEU A 37 -11.01 9.66 5.48
CA LEU A 37 -10.76 8.20 5.46
C LEU A 37 -11.64 7.42 6.44
N VAL A 38 -12.58 8.07 7.13
CA VAL A 38 -13.46 7.44 8.13
C VAL A 38 -14.34 6.36 7.47
N ASP A 39 -14.98 6.67 6.36
CA ASP A 39 -15.72 5.69 5.56
C ASP A 39 -14.84 5.12 4.45
N ILE A 40 -13.99 4.18 4.82
CA ILE A 40 -13.03 3.58 3.89
C ILE A 40 -13.71 2.89 2.69
N ARG A 41 -14.93 2.36 2.85
CA ARG A 41 -15.66 1.74 1.74
C ARG A 41 -16.08 2.79 0.69
N SER A 42 -16.55 3.95 1.15
CA SER A 42 -16.87 5.07 0.25
C SER A 42 -15.61 5.62 -0.43
N VAL A 43 -14.51 5.74 0.31
CA VAL A 43 -13.22 6.16 -0.23
C VAL A 43 -12.76 5.20 -1.33
N MET A 44 -12.81 3.89 -1.09
CA MET A 44 -12.39 2.89 -2.07
C MET A 44 -13.21 2.94 -3.36
N ARG A 45 -14.52 3.19 -3.28
CA ARG A 45 -15.34 3.39 -4.49
C ARG A 45 -14.85 4.59 -5.32
N LYS A 46 -14.53 5.70 -4.66
CA LYS A 46 -14.04 6.91 -5.34
C LYS A 46 -12.65 6.69 -5.94
N VAL A 47 -11.75 6.04 -5.19
CA VAL A 47 -10.41 5.71 -5.65
C VAL A 47 -10.47 4.80 -6.87
N ALA A 48 -11.25 3.72 -6.80
CA ALA A 48 -11.40 2.78 -7.91
C ALA A 48 -12.01 3.43 -9.16
N ALA A 49 -12.94 4.39 -9.00
CA ALA A 49 -13.49 5.15 -10.11
C ALA A 49 -12.44 5.99 -10.85
N GLY A 50 -11.35 6.38 -10.16
CA GLY A 50 -10.19 7.04 -10.76
C GLY A 50 -9.26 6.12 -11.55
N LYS A 51 -9.51 4.80 -11.52
CA LYS A 51 -8.74 3.77 -12.24
C LYS A 51 -7.23 3.85 -11.99
N PRO A 52 -6.76 3.86 -10.71
CA PRO A 52 -5.33 3.81 -10.44
C PRO A 52 -4.77 2.44 -10.85
N ASP A 53 -3.47 2.40 -11.16
CA ASP A 53 -2.75 1.15 -11.42
C ASP A 53 -2.53 0.38 -10.10
N GLY A 54 -2.26 1.09 -9.01
CA GLY A 54 -2.05 0.50 -7.68
C GLY A 54 -2.68 1.29 -6.54
N ILE A 55 -3.07 0.57 -5.48
CA ILE A 55 -3.60 1.17 -4.25
C ILE A 55 -2.76 0.68 -3.07
N THR A 56 -2.14 1.62 -2.36
CA THR A 56 -1.34 1.31 -1.16
C THR A 56 -2.23 1.30 0.07
N MET A 57 -2.23 0.18 0.79
CA MET A 57 -3.04 -0.01 1.99
C MET A 57 -2.40 -1.01 2.94
N HIS A 58 -2.74 -0.92 4.23
CA HIS A 58 -2.39 -1.93 5.22
C HIS A 58 -3.28 -3.18 5.08
N LYS A 59 -2.78 -4.33 5.58
CA LYS A 59 -3.45 -5.64 5.45
C LYS A 59 -4.90 -5.65 5.95
N GLY A 60 -5.20 -5.01 7.07
CA GLY A 60 -6.56 -4.96 7.61
C GLY A 60 -7.55 -4.22 6.71
N ILE A 61 -7.11 -3.18 6.01
CA ILE A 61 -7.93 -2.48 5.01
C ILE A 61 -8.10 -3.35 3.77
N ALA A 62 -7.00 -3.91 3.26
CA ALA A 62 -7.02 -4.77 2.08
C ALA A 62 -8.03 -5.92 2.24
N GLU A 63 -7.95 -6.62 3.37
CA GLU A 63 -8.85 -7.75 3.69
C GLU A 63 -10.33 -7.35 3.72
N LYS A 64 -10.65 -6.17 4.24
CA LYS A 64 -12.04 -5.76 4.48
C LYS A 64 -12.72 -5.10 3.29
N VAL A 65 -11.96 -4.50 2.37
CA VAL A 65 -12.58 -3.64 1.36
C VAL A 65 -12.10 -3.88 -0.08
N PHE A 66 -11.01 -4.61 -0.31
CA PHE A 66 -10.42 -4.65 -1.64
C PHE A 66 -11.08 -5.65 -2.61
N ALA A 67 -11.65 -6.75 -2.12
CA ALA A 67 -12.17 -7.83 -2.97
C ALA A 67 -13.05 -7.39 -4.16
N PRO A 68 -13.96 -6.38 -4.02
CA PRO A 68 -14.77 -5.92 -5.16
C PRO A 68 -13.97 -5.26 -6.29
N TYR A 69 -12.71 -4.90 -6.04
CA TYR A 69 -11.85 -4.18 -6.99
C TYR A 69 -10.73 -5.06 -7.56
N ALA A 70 -10.73 -6.35 -7.22
CA ALA A 70 -9.78 -7.31 -7.76
C ALA A 70 -9.83 -7.33 -9.30
N GLY A 71 -8.66 -7.26 -9.93
CA GLY A 71 -8.55 -7.15 -11.39
C GLY A 71 -8.72 -5.73 -11.97
N GLN A 72 -9.09 -4.73 -11.15
CA GLN A 72 -9.20 -3.33 -11.57
C GLN A 72 -7.97 -2.50 -11.16
N ALA A 73 -7.34 -2.85 -10.05
CA ALA A 73 -6.10 -2.23 -9.57
C ALA A 73 -5.25 -3.29 -8.85
N SER A 74 -3.96 -3.01 -8.72
CA SER A 74 -3.03 -3.84 -7.95
C SER A 74 -3.00 -3.43 -6.47
N ILE A 75 -2.75 -4.38 -5.58
CA ILE A 75 -2.45 -4.08 -4.17
C ILE A 75 -0.96 -3.79 -4.04
N VAL A 76 -0.63 -2.64 -3.45
CA VAL A 76 0.67 -2.36 -2.85
C VAL A 76 0.51 -2.50 -1.34
N LEU A 77 0.97 -3.61 -0.77
CA LEU A 77 0.80 -3.84 0.67
C LEU A 77 1.79 -2.98 1.47
N LYS A 78 1.27 -2.08 2.30
CA LYS A 78 2.09 -1.31 3.25
C LYS A 78 2.47 -2.22 4.42
N ALA A 79 3.74 -2.56 4.50
CA ALA A 79 4.26 -3.54 5.47
C ALA A 79 4.93 -2.92 6.68
N SER A 80 4.99 -1.60 6.77
CA SER A 80 5.55 -0.89 7.91
C SER A 80 4.69 0.29 8.33
N ALA A 81 4.83 0.70 9.57
CA ALA A 81 4.11 1.82 10.14
C ALA A 81 4.93 2.51 11.22
N TYR A 82 4.73 3.80 11.39
CA TYR A 82 5.29 4.58 12.49
C TYR A 82 4.21 5.49 13.09
N SER A 83 4.44 5.95 14.30
CA SER A 83 3.57 6.94 14.96
C SER A 83 4.33 8.23 15.17
N VAL A 84 3.84 9.31 14.61
CA VAL A 84 4.43 10.65 14.79
C VAL A 84 4.39 11.13 16.25
N GLN A 85 3.51 10.54 17.06
CA GLN A 85 3.36 10.92 18.49
C GLN A 85 4.40 10.28 19.39
N TYR A 86 4.82 9.04 19.07
CA TYR A 86 5.64 8.24 19.98
C TYR A 86 7.07 8.06 19.48
N HIS A 87 7.26 7.68 18.25
CA HIS A 87 8.57 7.44 17.67
C HIS A 87 8.59 7.84 16.20
N PRO A 88 8.80 9.13 15.91
CA PRO A 88 8.82 9.60 14.51
C PRO A 88 10.00 9.07 13.70
N THR A 89 10.98 8.42 14.37
CA THR A 89 12.21 7.92 13.75
C THR A 89 12.22 6.40 13.55
N TYR A 90 11.19 5.68 14.01
CA TYR A 90 11.07 4.24 13.82
C TYR A 90 9.96 3.89 12.86
N ASP A 91 10.27 3.01 11.91
CA ASP A 91 9.26 2.40 11.03
C ASP A 91 9.20 0.90 11.34
N THR A 92 8.13 0.49 12.02
CA THR A 92 7.98 -0.86 12.55
C THR A 92 7.31 -1.77 11.52
N PRO A 93 7.86 -2.98 11.25
CA PRO A 93 7.19 -3.96 10.42
C PRO A 93 5.83 -4.36 10.99
N VAL A 94 4.79 -4.34 10.13
CA VAL A 94 3.41 -4.75 10.46
C VAL A 94 2.87 -5.83 9.53
N ALA A 95 3.64 -6.19 8.52
CA ALA A 95 3.37 -7.28 7.60
C ALA A 95 4.70 -7.76 6.99
N ASP A 96 4.68 -8.93 6.38
CA ASP A 96 5.82 -9.51 5.68
C ASP A 96 5.51 -9.88 4.22
N VAL A 97 6.51 -10.41 3.52
CA VAL A 97 6.40 -10.79 2.11
C VAL A 97 5.43 -11.97 1.92
N GLU A 98 5.40 -12.93 2.85
CA GLU A 98 4.48 -14.07 2.77
C GLU A 98 3.03 -13.62 2.89
N GLU A 99 2.75 -12.71 3.83
CA GLU A 99 1.43 -12.10 3.95
C GLU A 99 1.06 -11.36 2.66
N ALA A 100 1.98 -10.57 2.08
CA ALA A 100 1.73 -9.87 0.82
C ALA A 100 1.34 -10.83 -0.31
N VAL A 101 2.02 -11.97 -0.42
CA VAL A 101 1.70 -13.01 -1.40
C VAL A 101 0.31 -13.60 -1.13
N ARG A 102 -0.04 -13.90 0.12
CA ARG A 102 -1.37 -14.42 0.50
C ARG A 102 -2.50 -13.43 0.20
N PHE A 103 -2.25 -12.13 0.34
CA PHE A 103 -3.19 -11.08 -0.05
C PHE A 103 -3.30 -10.86 -1.56
N GLY A 104 -2.46 -11.53 -2.36
CA GLY A 104 -2.40 -11.32 -3.80
C GLY A 104 -1.82 -9.95 -4.18
N ALA A 105 -0.98 -9.37 -3.32
CA ALA A 105 -0.34 -8.10 -3.59
C ALA A 105 0.71 -8.23 -4.71
N ASP A 106 0.78 -7.21 -5.56
CA ASP A 106 1.77 -7.14 -6.62
C ASP A 106 3.06 -6.41 -6.16
N ALA A 107 2.98 -5.65 -5.07
CA ALA A 107 4.14 -5.03 -4.44
C ALA A 107 3.98 -4.93 -2.92
N ILE A 108 5.12 -4.76 -2.24
CA ILE A 108 5.21 -4.43 -0.83
C ILE A 108 5.88 -3.06 -0.69
N SER A 109 5.39 -2.25 0.24
CA SER A 109 5.93 -0.93 0.55
C SER A 109 6.39 -0.89 2.00
N VAL A 110 7.63 -0.49 2.21
CA VAL A 110 8.21 -0.25 3.54
C VAL A 110 8.66 1.21 3.63
N GLY A 111 8.58 1.78 4.83
CA GLY A 111 9.15 3.08 5.10
C GLY A 111 10.66 2.98 5.31
N CYS A 112 11.33 4.07 5.01
CA CYS A 112 12.74 4.26 5.35
C CYS A 112 12.90 5.70 5.85
N ILE A 113 13.32 5.83 7.11
CA ILE A 113 13.53 7.15 7.71
C ILE A 113 14.96 7.58 7.48
N VAL A 114 15.13 8.56 6.61
CA VAL A 114 16.47 9.10 6.26
C VAL A 114 16.87 10.18 7.26
N GLY A 115 18.10 10.10 7.75
CA GLY A 115 18.66 11.05 8.73
C GLY A 115 18.25 10.80 10.18
N GLY A 116 17.56 9.72 10.48
CA GLY A 116 17.26 9.30 11.84
C GLY A 116 18.48 8.64 12.54
N PRO A 117 18.47 8.57 13.88
CA PRO A 117 19.57 7.96 14.64
C PRO A 117 19.76 6.47 14.33
N ASP A 118 18.71 5.79 13.87
CA ASP A 118 18.69 4.35 13.60
C ASP A 118 18.66 4.04 12.09
N GLN A 119 19.13 4.97 11.26
CA GLN A 119 19.11 4.82 9.81
C GLN A 119 19.87 3.57 9.30
N ALA A 120 20.84 3.08 10.06
CA ALA A 120 21.65 1.92 9.70
C ALA A 120 21.01 0.56 10.05
N GLN A 121 19.86 0.56 10.69
CA GLN A 121 19.08 -0.63 10.99
C GLN A 121 18.05 -0.82 9.88
#